data_106f50ae7438f5fc02be63577a470740
#
_entry.id   106f50ae7438f5fc02be63577a470740
#
_cell.length_a   1.000
_cell.length_b   1.000
_cell.length_c   1.000
_cell.angle_alpha   90.00
_cell.angle_beta   90.00
_cell.angle_gamma   90.00
#
_symmetry.space_group_name_H-M   'P 1'
#
loop_
_entity.id
_entity.type
_entity.pdbx_description
1 polymer ?
#
loop_
_entity_poly.entity_id
_entity_poly.type
_entity_poly.pdbx_seq_one_letter_code
_entity_poly.pdbx_strand_id
1 'polypeptide(L)'
;GKIASSVITGICTSKILFNKIIISPRNKSIAKNLKQKFKKVIIAKNNQQVIDKCDWVFLSVTPTVGDKIIKELKFKSTQTIISFISTITLSQLKKAIKVKAKIVRAIPLPPISLKKGPVPICPPNKKVKAFFDKVGTTVEIKNEKSSINFWSTSGMMAPFYQLLSSMTDWLVKR
;
A
#
# COMPACT_ATOMS: atom_id res chain seq x y z
N GLY A 1 0.16 -0.55 -9.56
CA GLY A 1 -0.26 -1.96 -9.49
C GLY A 1 -1.58 -2.11 -8.75
N LYS A 2 -2.07 -3.35 -8.63
CA LYS A 2 -3.39 -3.66 -8.03
C LYS A 2 -3.57 -3.02 -6.64
N ILE A 3 -2.63 -3.21 -5.73
CA ILE A 3 -2.72 -2.67 -4.35
C ILE A 3 -2.79 -1.14 -4.34
N ALA A 4 -1.94 -0.45 -5.10
CA ALA A 4 -2.00 1.01 -5.17
C ALA A 4 -3.35 1.51 -5.66
N SER A 5 -3.90 0.88 -6.71
CA SER A 5 -5.23 1.24 -7.24
C SER A 5 -6.33 1.01 -6.22
N SER A 6 -6.30 -0.12 -5.50
CA SER A 6 -7.27 -0.43 -4.45
C SER A 6 -7.23 0.59 -3.31
N VAL A 7 -6.02 0.95 -2.85
CA VAL A 7 -5.83 1.97 -1.79
C VAL A 7 -6.32 3.34 -2.26
N ILE A 8 -5.96 3.77 -3.47
CA ILE A 8 -6.40 5.04 -4.04
C ILE A 8 -7.93 5.07 -4.15
N THR A 9 -8.55 4.00 -4.63
CA THR A 9 -10.01 3.88 -4.71
C THR A 9 -10.64 4.00 -3.32
N GLY A 10 -10.12 3.25 -2.34
CA GLY A 10 -10.58 3.33 -0.95
C GLY A 10 -10.48 4.73 -0.37
N ILE A 11 -9.35 5.43 -0.57
CA ILE A 11 -9.16 6.82 -0.13
C ILE A 11 -10.17 7.74 -0.79
N CYS A 12 -10.28 7.69 -2.12
CA CYS A 12 -11.15 8.59 -2.88
C CYS A 12 -12.64 8.40 -2.62
N THR A 13 -13.05 7.22 -2.15
CA THR A 13 -14.46 6.90 -1.81
C THR A 13 -14.74 6.94 -0.30
N SER A 14 -13.74 7.29 0.51
CA SER A 14 -13.86 7.39 1.97
C SER A 14 -14.12 8.83 2.43
N LYS A 15 -14.23 8.98 3.77
CA LYS A 15 -14.29 10.28 4.45
C LYS A 15 -12.91 10.86 4.78
N ILE A 16 -11.82 10.37 4.14
CA ILE A 16 -10.49 10.93 4.32
C ILE A 16 -10.43 12.30 3.63
N LEU A 17 -10.01 13.32 4.40
CA LEU A 17 -9.73 14.63 3.84
C LEU A 17 -8.33 14.66 3.24
N PHE A 18 -8.22 15.01 1.98
CA PHE A 18 -6.95 15.18 1.26
C PHE A 18 -7.10 16.22 0.14
N ASN A 19 -6.01 16.89 -0.18
CA ASN A 19 -5.99 17.87 -1.25
C ASN A 19 -5.91 17.20 -2.63
N LYS A 20 -4.91 16.36 -2.84
CA LYS A 20 -4.64 15.64 -4.09
C LYS A 20 -3.87 14.35 -3.83
N ILE A 21 -4.00 13.39 -4.73
CA ILE A 21 -3.19 12.18 -4.79
C ILE A 21 -2.31 12.27 -6.04
N ILE A 22 -1.00 12.23 -5.86
CA ILE A 22 -0.04 12.28 -6.96
C ILE A 22 0.50 10.87 -7.17
N ILE A 23 0.38 10.37 -8.40
CA ILE A 23 0.74 9.00 -8.75
C ILE A 23 1.89 8.94 -9.76
N SER A 24 2.68 7.88 -9.66
CA SER A 24 3.77 7.58 -10.59
C SER A 24 3.25 7.33 -12.02
N PRO A 25 3.95 7.79 -13.06
CA PRO A 25 3.58 7.56 -14.47
C PRO A 25 3.92 6.16 -14.98
N ARG A 26 4.53 5.28 -14.16
CA ARG A 26 5.10 3.99 -14.57
C ARG A 26 4.11 3.09 -15.31
N ASN A 27 2.88 2.96 -14.83
CA ASN A 27 1.83 2.21 -15.52
C ASN A 27 0.83 3.18 -16.11
N LYS A 28 1.03 3.52 -17.38
CA LYS A 28 0.24 4.55 -18.09
C LYS A 28 -1.26 4.24 -18.09
N SER A 29 -1.66 3.00 -18.36
CA SER A 29 -3.08 2.58 -18.42
C SER A 29 -3.77 2.76 -17.07
N ILE A 30 -3.19 2.18 -15.99
CA ILE A 30 -3.76 2.29 -14.64
C ILE A 30 -3.79 3.76 -14.19
N ALA A 31 -2.72 4.51 -14.46
CA ALA A 31 -2.65 5.92 -14.08
C ALA A 31 -3.73 6.76 -14.79
N LYS A 32 -3.94 6.53 -16.10
CA LYS A 32 -4.98 7.20 -16.89
C LYS A 32 -6.37 6.87 -16.33
N ASN A 33 -6.68 5.61 -16.06
CA ASN A 33 -7.96 5.18 -15.51
C ASN A 33 -8.24 5.83 -14.14
N LEU A 34 -7.25 5.86 -13.23
CA LEU A 34 -7.42 6.48 -11.92
C LEU A 34 -7.62 7.99 -12.03
N LYS A 35 -6.89 8.68 -12.93
CA LYS A 35 -7.08 10.11 -13.19
C LYS A 35 -8.46 10.43 -13.77
N GLN A 36 -8.97 9.59 -14.67
CA GLN A 36 -10.31 9.75 -15.24
C GLN A 36 -11.39 9.52 -14.18
N LYS A 37 -11.21 8.51 -13.32
CA LYS A 37 -12.18 8.16 -12.28
C LYS A 37 -12.22 9.16 -11.13
N PHE A 38 -11.11 9.79 -10.79
CA PHE A 38 -11.00 10.64 -9.60
C PHE A 38 -10.35 11.98 -9.91
N LYS A 39 -11.13 13.07 -9.84
CA LYS A 39 -10.67 14.45 -10.17
C LYS A 39 -9.45 14.91 -9.37
N LYS A 40 -9.26 14.42 -8.13
CA LYS A 40 -8.12 14.77 -7.27
C LYS A 40 -6.86 13.94 -7.53
N VAL A 41 -6.88 12.99 -8.48
CA VAL A 41 -5.71 12.19 -8.86
C VAL A 41 -4.94 12.87 -9.99
N ILE A 42 -3.65 13.08 -9.75
CA ILE A 42 -2.72 13.74 -10.69
C ILE A 42 -1.58 12.77 -11.02
N ILE A 43 -1.24 12.67 -12.30
CA ILE A 43 -0.09 11.87 -12.76
C ILE A 43 1.14 12.77 -12.74
N ALA A 44 2.19 12.33 -12.04
CA ALA A 44 3.49 13.02 -12.00
C ALA A 44 4.28 12.80 -13.30
N LYS A 45 5.27 13.65 -13.55
CA LYS A 45 6.24 13.48 -14.67
C LYS A 45 7.19 12.30 -14.40
N ASN A 46 7.59 12.10 -13.15
CA ASN A 46 8.47 11.01 -12.70
C ASN A 46 8.24 10.71 -11.20
N ASN A 47 8.95 9.71 -10.68
CA ASN A 47 8.83 9.30 -9.27
C ASN A 47 9.34 10.38 -8.29
N GLN A 48 10.40 11.13 -8.65
CA GLN A 48 10.93 12.18 -7.80
C GLN A 48 9.90 13.28 -7.59
N GLN A 49 9.16 13.66 -8.63
CA GLN A 49 8.10 14.66 -8.49
C GLN A 49 6.98 14.24 -7.53
N VAL A 50 6.71 12.91 -7.41
CA VAL A 50 5.77 12.42 -6.39
C VAL A 50 6.32 12.72 -5.00
N ILE A 51 7.61 12.41 -4.77
CA ILE A 51 8.28 12.65 -3.49
C ILE A 51 8.29 14.15 -3.14
N ASP A 52 8.66 14.99 -4.10
CA ASP A 52 8.83 16.43 -3.88
C ASP A 52 7.53 17.13 -3.45
N LYS A 53 6.38 16.63 -3.94
CA LYS A 53 5.07 17.27 -3.79
C LYS A 53 4.17 16.65 -2.73
N CYS A 54 4.61 15.61 -2.03
CA CYS A 54 3.77 14.86 -1.08
C CYS A 54 4.36 14.87 0.33
N ASP A 55 3.51 15.05 1.34
CA ASP A 55 3.86 14.87 2.76
C ASP A 55 3.79 13.41 3.17
N TRP A 56 2.86 12.65 2.57
CA TRP A 56 2.72 11.22 2.74
C TRP A 56 3.11 10.51 1.44
N VAL A 57 4.07 9.60 1.54
CA VAL A 57 4.61 8.85 0.41
C VAL A 57 4.30 7.37 0.56
N PHE A 58 3.58 6.81 -0.39
CA PHE A 58 3.22 5.39 -0.40
C PHE A 58 4.12 4.63 -1.39
N LEU A 59 4.98 3.78 -0.86
CA LEU A 59 5.86 2.92 -1.65
C LEU A 59 5.11 1.64 -2.05
N SER A 60 4.63 1.59 -3.28
CA SER A 60 3.85 0.47 -3.84
C SER A 60 4.48 -0.06 -5.13
N VAL A 61 5.70 -0.52 -5.02
CA VAL A 61 6.48 -1.13 -6.09
C VAL A 61 6.75 -2.61 -5.80
N THR A 62 7.05 -3.40 -6.82
CA THR A 62 7.42 -4.80 -6.61
C THR A 62 8.78 -4.89 -5.91
N PRO A 63 9.03 -5.92 -5.08
CA PRO A 63 10.27 -6.07 -4.34
C PRO A 63 11.52 -5.99 -5.20
N THR A 64 11.51 -6.66 -6.35
CA THR A 64 12.63 -6.72 -7.31
C THR A 64 13.09 -5.35 -7.81
N VAL A 65 12.19 -4.39 -7.89
CA VAL A 65 12.47 -3.04 -8.42
C VAL A 65 12.57 -2.02 -7.28
N GLY A 66 11.99 -2.35 -6.13
CA GLY A 66 11.82 -1.43 -5.00
C GLY A 66 13.14 -0.94 -4.44
N ASP A 67 14.07 -1.84 -4.17
CA ASP A 67 15.35 -1.50 -3.55
C ASP A 67 16.16 -0.51 -4.41
N LYS A 68 16.23 -0.74 -5.73
CA LYS A 68 16.92 0.16 -6.66
C LYS A 68 16.25 1.54 -6.71
N ILE A 69 14.93 1.57 -6.94
CA ILE A 69 14.19 2.83 -7.09
C ILE A 69 14.26 3.65 -5.81
N ILE A 70 14.08 3.04 -4.62
CA ILE A 70 14.09 3.77 -3.34
C ILE A 70 15.44 4.44 -3.10
N LYS A 71 16.54 3.78 -3.42
CA LYS A 71 17.89 4.33 -3.26
C LYS A 71 18.19 5.53 -4.15
N GLU A 72 17.53 5.63 -5.30
CA GLU A 72 17.69 6.72 -6.27
C GLU A 72 16.86 7.96 -5.91
N LEU A 73 15.83 7.81 -5.06
CA LEU A 73 14.90 8.88 -4.71
C LEU A 73 15.41 9.70 -3.50
N LYS A 74 15.21 11.01 -3.58
CA LYS A 74 15.54 11.96 -2.51
C LYS A 74 14.32 12.26 -1.66
N PHE A 75 14.26 11.65 -0.47
CA PHE A 75 13.18 11.86 0.50
C PHE A 75 13.47 13.06 1.42
N LYS A 76 12.42 13.56 2.09
CA LYS A 76 12.50 14.62 3.11
C LYS A 76 12.26 14.04 4.50
N SER A 77 12.96 14.57 5.51
CA SER A 77 12.79 14.11 6.90
C SER A 77 11.41 14.41 7.48
N THR A 78 10.70 15.39 6.93
CA THR A 78 9.34 15.77 7.33
C THR A 78 8.26 14.81 6.83
N GLN A 79 8.58 13.93 5.89
CA GLN A 79 7.62 13.03 5.27
C GLN A 79 7.24 11.86 6.16
N THR A 80 6.02 11.38 5.98
CA THR A 80 5.57 10.07 6.46
C THR A 80 5.60 9.09 5.29
N ILE A 81 6.47 8.09 5.37
CA ILE A 81 6.68 7.09 4.32
C ILE A 81 5.98 5.80 4.73
N ILE A 82 5.05 5.35 3.91
CA ILE A 82 4.27 4.13 4.13
C ILE A 82 4.65 3.11 3.06
N SER A 83 5.27 2.01 3.47
CA SER A 83 5.68 0.95 2.55
C SER A 83 4.65 -0.18 2.50
N PHE A 84 4.18 -0.49 1.30
CA PHE A 84 3.36 -1.67 1.01
C PHE A 84 4.19 -2.87 0.55
N ILE A 85 5.53 -2.76 0.60
CA ILE A 85 6.43 -3.80 0.14
C ILE A 85 6.63 -4.81 1.28
N SER A 86 6.07 -5.99 1.14
CA SER A 86 6.04 -7.01 2.20
C SER A 86 7.42 -7.58 2.52
N THR A 87 8.32 -7.66 1.54
CA THR A 87 9.62 -8.33 1.65
C THR A 87 10.77 -7.41 2.09
N ILE A 88 10.58 -6.08 2.10
CA ILE A 88 11.60 -5.13 2.54
C ILE A 88 11.35 -4.76 4.01
N THR A 89 12.32 -5.02 4.87
CA THR A 89 12.24 -4.74 6.30
C THR A 89 12.36 -3.25 6.62
N LEU A 90 11.94 -2.85 7.82
CA LEU A 90 12.12 -1.47 8.30
C LEU A 90 13.58 -1.04 8.31
N SER A 91 14.49 -1.96 8.68
CA SER A 91 15.94 -1.70 8.68
C SER A 91 16.43 -1.40 7.26
N GLN A 92 16.04 -2.21 6.28
CA GLN A 92 16.40 -2.00 4.88
C GLN A 92 15.81 -0.69 4.33
N LEU A 93 14.54 -0.37 4.66
CA LEU A 93 13.91 0.89 4.26
C LEU A 93 14.65 2.10 4.84
N LYS A 94 15.02 2.06 6.14
CA LYS A 94 15.79 3.15 6.78
C LYS A 94 17.14 3.37 6.11
N LYS A 95 17.85 2.28 5.76
CA LYS A 95 19.13 2.37 5.03
C LYS A 95 18.97 2.94 3.62
N ALA A 96 17.91 2.56 2.90
CA ALA A 96 17.66 3.01 1.53
C ALA A 96 17.20 4.46 1.46
N ILE A 97 16.38 4.91 2.41
CA ILE A 97 15.78 6.26 2.43
C ILE A 97 16.77 7.34 2.87
N LYS A 98 17.80 7.01 3.64
CA LYS A 98 18.93 7.89 4.05
C LYS A 98 18.58 9.16 4.83
N VAL A 99 17.31 9.38 5.20
CA VAL A 99 16.87 10.52 6.02
C VAL A 99 16.06 10.03 7.21
N LYS A 100 16.03 10.81 8.31
CA LYS A 100 15.23 10.50 9.50
C LYS A 100 13.74 10.81 9.26
N ALA A 101 13.11 10.14 8.29
CA ALA A 101 11.68 10.22 8.05
C ALA A 101 10.90 9.23 8.93
N LYS A 102 9.59 9.47 9.09
CA LYS A 102 8.68 8.51 9.73
C LYS A 102 8.38 7.39 8.74
N ILE A 103 8.80 6.17 9.04
CA ILE A 103 8.59 5.01 8.16
C ILE A 103 7.66 4.02 8.86
N VAL A 104 6.58 3.64 8.18
CA VAL A 104 5.63 2.61 8.61
C VAL A 104 5.44 1.62 7.48
N ARG A 105 5.52 0.34 7.77
CA ARG A 105 5.07 -0.71 6.85
C ARG A 105 3.57 -0.89 7.03
N ALA A 106 2.82 -0.94 5.94
CA ALA A 106 1.41 -1.23 5.95
C ALA A 106 1.09 -2.21 4.82
N ILE A 107 0.35 -3.27 5.10
CA ILE A 107 0.09 -4.31 4.10
C ILE A 107 -1.41 -4.48 3.89
N PRO A 108 -2.00 -3.53 3.17
CA PRO A 108 -3.41 -3.64 2.81
C PRO A 108 -3.64 -4.75 1.78
N LEU A 109 -4.83 -5.33 1.84
CA LEU A 109 -5.33 -6.28 0.84
C LEU A 109 -6.28 -5.57 -0.14
N PRO A 110 -6.55 -6.15 -1.34
CA PRO A 110 -7.42 -5.53 -2.34
C PRO A 110 -8.81 -5.08 -1.85
N PRO A 111 -9.47 -5.76 -0.88
CA PRO A 111 -10.76 -5.30 -0.32
C PRO A 111 -10.74 -3.90 0.31
N ILE A 112 -9.57 -3.30 0.53
CA ILE A 112 -9.44 -1.90 0.98
C ILE A 112 -10.14 -0.92 0.01
N SER A 113 -10.29 -1.27 -1.26
CA SER A 113 -11.07 -0.49 -2.24
C SER A 113 -12.55 -0.38 -1.86
N LEU A 114 -13.05 -1.34 -1.10
CA LEU A 114 -14.40 -1.40 -0.55
C LEU A 114 -14.46 -0.93 0.92
N LYS A 115 -13.38 -0.39 1.43
CA LYS A 115 -13.19 0.01 2.84
C LYS A 115 -13.35 -1.18 3.81
N LYS A 116 -12.87 -2.35 3.40
CA LYS A 116 -12.94 -3.61 4.15
C LYS A 116 -11.57 -4.28 4.24
N GLY A 117 -11.46 -5.15 5.24
CA GLY A 117 -10.29 -6.00 5.44
C GLY A 117 -9.24 -5.40 6.40
N PRO A 118 -8.36 -6.26 6.91
CA PRO A 118 -7.30 -5.86 7.82
C PRO A 118 -6.20 -5.09 7.11
N VAL A 119 -5.64 -4.11 7.80
CA VAL A 119 -4.45 -3.37 7.39
C VAL A 119 -3.42 -3.48 8.50
N PRO A 120 -2.57 -4.50 8.49
CA PRO A 120 -1.45 -4.59 9.43
C PRO A 120 -0.49 -3.44 9.24
N ILE A 121 -0.13 -2.75 10.34
CA ILE A 121 0.88 -1.68 10.33
C ILE A 121 2.00 -1.97 11.33
N CYS A 122 3.24 -1.69 10.97
CA CYS A 122 4.42 -1.83 11.80
C CYS A 122 5.45 -0.74 11.51
N PRO A 123 6.00 -0.04 12.50
CA PRO A 123 5.58 -0.03 13.91
C PRO A 123 4.23 0.68 14.10
N PRO A 124 3.63 0.57 15.30
CA PRO A 124 2.43 1.32 15.66
C PRO A 124 2.60 2.82 15.43
N ASN A 125 1.58 3.47 14.84
CA ASN A 125 1.61 4.89 14.59
C ASN A 125 0.18 5.45 14.58
N LYS A 126 -0.15 6.30 15.56
CA LYS A 126 -1.49 6.85 15.77
C LYS A 126 -2.08 7.54 14.52
N LYS A 127 -1.27 8.34 13.79
CA LYS A 127 -1.74 9.05 12.59
C LYS A 127 -2.02 8.10 11.43
N VAL A 128 -1.13 7.11 11.23
CA VAL A 128 -1.28 6.11 10.18
C VAL A 128 -2.45 5.17 10.50
N LYS A 129 -2.63 4.80 11.78
CA LYS A 129 -3.80 4.04 12.25
C LYS A 129 -5.09 4.78 11.93
N ALA A 130 -5.24 6.02 12.39
CA ALA A 130 -6.44 6.83 12.17
C ALA A 130 -6.75 7.05 10.67
N PHE A 131 -5.72 7.03 9.82
CA PHE A 131 -5.89 7.09 8.37
C PHE A 131 -6.46 5.77 7.83
N PHE A 132 -5.85 4.61 8.16
CA PHE A 132 -6.29 3.33 7.63
C PHE A 132 -7.61 2.84 8.23
N ASP A 133 -7.97 3.23 9.45
CA ASP A 133 -9.28 2.92 10.05
C ASP A 133 -10.47 3.53 9.26
N LYS A 134 -10.22 4.49 8.39
CA LYS A 134 -11.24 5.03 7.47
C LYS A 134 -11.44 4.21 6.19
N VAL A 135 -10.54 3.27 5.91
CA VAL A 135 -10.56 2.46 4.69
C VAL A 135 -10.39 0.96 4.94
N GLY A 136 -10.35 0.55 6.20
CA GLY A 136 -10.20 -0.85 6.61
C GLY A 136 -10.15 -0.95 8.13
N THR A 137 -9.69 -2.09 8.64
CA THR A 137 -9.46 -2.30 10.09
C THR A 137 -7.96 -2.37 10.34
N THR A 138 -7.40 -1.37 11.02
CA THR A 138 -5.97 -1.34 11.29
C THR A 138 -5.59 -2.31 12.39
N VAL A 139 -4.56 -3.12 12.14
CA VAL A 139 -3.96 -4.04 13.11
C VAL A 139 -2.54 -3.59 13.42
N GLU A 140 -2.30 -3.13 14.65
CA GLU A 140 -0.99 -2.64 15.06
C GLU A 140 -0.06 -3.78 15.47
N ILE A 141 1.08 -3.89 14.80
CA ILE A 141 2.11 -4.89 15.07
C ILE A 141 3.29 -4.20 15.74
N LYS A 142 3.54 -4.52 17.00
CA LYS A 142 4.62 -3.91 17.78
C LYS A 142 6.01 -4.34 17.31
N ASN A 143 6.16 -5.59 16.93
CA ASN A 143 7.43 -6.18 16.52
C ASN A 143 7.36 -6.66 15.06
N GLU A 144 8.30 -6.24 14.23
CA GLU A 144 8.34 -6.64 12.81
C GLU A 144 8.44 -8.16 12.61
N LYS A 145 9.12 -8.89 13.51
CA LYS A 145 9.17 -10.36 13.48
C LYS A 145 7.78 -11.00 13.58
N SER A 146 6.90 -10.41 14.37
CA SER A 146 5.50 -10.88 14.52
C SER A 146 4.67 -10.70 13.25
N SER A 147 5.13 -9.89 12.29
CA SER A 147 4.45 -9.75 10.99
C SER A 147 4.47 -11.04 10.16
N ILE A 148 5.40 -11.96 10.42
CA ILE A 148 5.45 -13.28 9.79
C ILE A 148 4.15 -14.04 10.01
N ASN A 149 3.54 -13.95 11.19
CA ASN A 149 2.27 -14.62 11.50
C ASN A 149 1.14 -14.16 10.57
N PHE A 150 1.12 -12.87 10.23
CA PHE A 150 0.16 -12.33 9.26
C PHE A 150 0.43 -12.82 7.83
N TRP A 151 1.69 -12.98 7.46
CA TRP A 151 2.04 -13.50 6.13
C TRP A 151 1.63 -14.95 5.99
N SER A 152 1.88 -15.77 6.99
CA SER A 152 1.49 -17.18 7.01
C SER A 152 -0.02 -17.32 6.88
N THR A 153 -0.80 -16.57 7.66
CA THR A 153 -2.26 -16.56 7.57
C THR A 153 -2.76 -16.08 6.21
N SER A 154 -2.15 -15.01 5.67
CA SER A 154 -2.52 -14.48 4.34
C SER A 154 -2.15 -15.46 3.21
N GLY A 155 -1.11 -16.27 3.37
CA GLY A 155 -0.71 -17.32 2.44
C GLY A 155 -1.78 -18.41 2.29
N MET A 156 -2.57 -18.66 3.32
CA MET A 156 -3.68 -19.61 3.28
C MET A 156 -4.88 -19.17 2.44
N MET A 157 -4.96 -17.87 2.08
CA MET A 157 -6.08 -17.36 1.30
C MET A 157 -6.17 -18.00 -0.09
N ALA A 158 -5.05 -18.18 -0.79
CA ALA A 158 -5.06 -18.77 -2.13
C ALA A 158 -5.52 -20.23 -2.13
N PRO A 159 -4.96 -21.14 -1.29
CA PRO A 159 -5.47 -22.50 -1.17
C PRO A 159 -6.94 -22.56 -0.75
N PHE A 160 -7.39 -21.69 0.16
CA PHE A 160 -8.78 -21.64 0.59
C PHE A 160 -9.74 -21.29 -0.56
N TYR A 161 -9.43 -20.24 -1.34
CA TYR A 161 -10.24 -19.88 -2.50
C TYR A 161 -10.19 -20.95 -3.59
N GLN A 162 -9.04 -21.61 -3.78
CA GLN A 162 -8.94 -22.72 -4.72
C GLN A 162 -9.84 -23.88 -4.31
N LEU A 163 -9.87 -24.23 -3.01
CA LEU A 163 -10.78 -25.26 -2.48
C LEU A 163 -12.24 -24.90 -2.75
N LEU A 164 -12.66 -23.67 -2.41
CA LEU A 164 -14.03 -23.20 -2.66
C LEU A 164 -14.39 -23.25 -4.15
N SER A 165 -13.50 -22.81 -5.02
CA SER A 165 -13.70 -22.86 -6.48
C SER A 165 -13.88 -24.29 -6.96
N SER A 166 -13.01 -25.22 -6.52
CA SER A 166 -13.10 -26.63 -6.89
C SER A 166 -14.41 -27.28 -6.43
N MET A 167 -14.89 -26.94 -5.23
CA MET A 167 -16.18 -27.42 -4.73
C MET A 167 -17.34 -26.85 -5.57
N THR A 168 -17.29 -25.58 -5.91
CA THR A 168 -18.32 -24.94 -6.75
C THR A 168 -18.35 -25.58 -8.15
N ASP A 169 -17.19 -25.75 -8.78
CA ASP A 169 -17.06 -26.39 -10.09
C ASP A 169 -17.59 -27.82 -10.10
N TRP A 170 -17.39 -28.57 -9.01
CA TRP A 170 -17.91 -29.90 -8.86
C TRP A 170 -19.45 -29.90 -8.74
N LEU A 171 -20.02 -28.98 -7.97
CA LEU A 171 -21.46 -28.83 -7.82
C LEU A 171 -22.15 -28.43 -9.14
N VAL A 172 -21.56 -27.54 -9.92
CA VAL A 172 -22.15 -27.06 -11.18
C VAL A 172 -22.09 -28.12 -12.27
N LYS A 173 -21.17 -29.09 -12.20
CA LYS A 173 -21.03 -30.18 -13.18
C LYS A 173 -21.95 -31.37 -12.90
N ARG A 174 -22.69 -31.35 -11.81
CA ARG A 174 -23.71 -32.38 -11.45
C ARG A 174 -25.13 -31.89 -11.73
#